data_0aca6e0e43d25571a5eab45239a5bff7
#
_entry.id   0aca6e0e43d25571a5eab45239a5bff7
#
_cell.length_a   1.000
_cell.length_b   1.000
_cell.length_c   1.000
_cell.angle_alpha   90.00
_cell.angle_beta   90.00
_cell.angle_gamma   90.00
#
_symmetry.space_group_name_H-M   'P 1'
#
loop_
_entity.id
_entity.type
_entity.pdbx_description
1 polymer ?
#
loop_
_entity_poly.entity_id
_entity_poly.type
_entity_poly.pdbx_seq_one_letter_code
_entity_poly.pdbx_strand_id
1 'polypeptide(L)'
;MLVFNFAQRVGGVVNFYYGIFNMTLEERNQKVRAFFNGKIDTYDDVHSEYMKTKVLLAESLDKSAKKILDLGGGTGLELIHLFELFPDVQVTVIDITENMLEKLKTRDFAGLVTTICGDFFEVPFGADFDAVITTSAFHHFKKDEKIRLLKKILDCLKNGGQFINCDLIALTPEEEAEQLVELENNTDDTKHIDIPLTTENEIDALEKAGFVQITSSNGRKENYGLFIARKG
;
A
#
# COMPACT_ATOMS: atom_id res chain seq x y z
N MET A 1 -5.77 -9.11 -16.78
CA MET A 1 -5.96 -9.74 -18.10
C MET A 1 -7.10 -9.05 -18.80
N LEU A 2 -6.81 -8.02 -19.60
CA LEU A 2 -7.83 -7.28 -20.36
C LEU A 2 -8.40 -8.19 -21.45
N VAL A 3 -9.70 -8.44 -21.38
CA VAL A 3 -10.43 -9.17 -22.42
C VAL A 3 -11.13 -8.12 -23.29
N PHE A 4 -10.49 -7.69 -24.37
CA PHE A 4 -11.19 -6.91 -25.40
C PHE A 4 -12.06 -7.85 -26.22
N ASN A 5 -13.38 -7.64 -26.16
CA ASN A 5 -14.33 -8.24 -27.07
C ASN A 5 -14.30 -7.44 -28.40
N PHE A 6 -13.49 -7.87 -29.35
CA PHE A 6 -13.68 -7.45 -30.74
C PHE A 6 -14.67 -8.41 -31.43
N ALA A 7 -15.89 -7.96 -31.64
CA ALA A 7 -16.85 -8.68 -32.48
C ALA A 7 -16.66 -8.30 -33.94
N GLN A 8 -16.06 -9.16 -34.73
CA GLN A 8 -16.02 -9.00 -36.17
C GLN A 8 -17.03 -9.95 -36.84
N ARG A 9 -17.95 -9.40 -37.55
CA ARG A 9 -18.97 -10.16 -38.31
C ARG A 9 -18.43 -10.53 -39.69
N VAL A 10 -18.10 -11.81 -39.88
CA VAL A 10 -17.70 -12.35 -41.17
C VAL A 10 -18.65 -13.53 -41.47
N GLY A 11 -19.46 -13.42 -42.54
CA GLY A 11 -20.27 -14.54 -42.99
C GLY A 11 -21.36 -15.07 -42.04
N GLY A 12 -21.93 -14.19 -41.18
CA GLY A 12 -23.02 -14.60 -40.25
C GLY A 12 -22.58 -15.24 -38.95
N VAL A 13 -21.30 -15.47 -38.77
CA VAL A 13 -20.72 -15.99 -37.51
C VAL A 13 -20.04 -14.84 -36.75
N VAL A 14 -20.38 -14.68 -35.46
CA VAL A 14 -19.71 -13.71 -34.58
C VAL A 14 -18.52 -14.42 -33.93
N ASN A 15 -17.31 -14.12 -34.40
CA ASN A 15 -16.08 -14.56 -33.74
C ASN A 15 -15.70 -13.54 -32.68
N PHE A 16 -15.69 -13.95 -31.42
CA PHE A 16 -15.16 -13.17 -30.32
C PHE A 16 -13.65 -13.43 -30.23
N TYR A 17 -12.85 -12.40 -30.52
CA TYR A 17 -11.41 -12.43 -30.22
C TYR A 17 -11.22 -11.87 -28.82
N TYR A 18 -10.73 -12.71 -27.94
CA TYR A 18 -10.31 -12.30 -26.60
C TYR A 18 -8.85 -11.86 -26.67
N GLY A 19 -8.61 -10.57 -26.71
CA GLY A 19 -7.28 -10.00 -26.50
C GLY A 19 -7.07 -9.80 -25.02
N ILE A 20 -6.06 -10.47 -24.47
CA ILE A 20 -5.70 -10.35 -23.05
C ILE A 20 -4.61 -9.29 -22.97
N PHE A 21 -4.95 -8.06 -22.58
CA PHE A 21 -3.97 -7.06 -22.16
C PHE A 21 -3.93 -7.05 -20.63
N ASN A 22 -2.83 -7.58 -20.09
CA ASN A 22 -2.54 -7.44 -18.66
C ASN A 22 -1.62 -6.25 -18.48
N MET A 23 -2.07 -5.20 -17.81
CA MET A 23 -1.17 -4.18 -17.32
C MET A 23 -0.23 -4.84 -16.32
N THR A 24 1.05 -4.79 -16.59
CA THR A 24 2.09 -5.33 -15.71
C THR A 24 2.16 -4.52 -14.41
N LEU A 25 2.77 -5.09 -13.37
CA LEU A 25 3.03 -4.36 -12.13
C LEU A 25 3.88 -3.11 -12.40
N GLU A 26 4.89 -3.20 -13.25
CA GLU A 26 5.74 -2.06 -13.63
C GLU A 26 4.93 -0.94 -14.29
N GLU A 27 4.03 -1.24 -15.23
CA GLU A 27 3.17 -0.24 -15.86
C GLU A 27 2.23 0.42 -14.84
N ARG A 28 1.69 -0.34 -13.88
CA ARG A 28 0.87 0.23 -12.79
C ARG A 28 1.69 1.13 -11.88
N ASN A 29 2.88 0.71 -11.49
CA ASN A 29 3.79 1.50 -10.66
C ASN A 29 4.21 2.81 -11.35
N GLN A 30 4.38 2.81 -12.67
CA GLN A 30 4.63 4.02 -13.45
C GLN A 30 3.44 5.00 -13.40
N LYS A 31 2.20 4.50 -13.50
CA LYS A 31 0.99 5.33 -13.35
C LYS A 31 0.86 5.91 -11.94
N VAL A 32 1.06 5.09 -10.91
CA VAL A 32 1.06 5.52 -9.49
C VAL A 32 2.10 6.63 -9.28
N ARG A 33 3.33 6.42 -9.75
CA ARG A 33 4.42 7.42 -9.68
C ARG A 33 4.04 8.73 -10.38
N ALA A 34 3.50 8.66 -11.60
CA ALA A 34 3.10 9.84 -12.36
C ALA A 34 1.97 10.61 -11.67
N PHE A 35 0.97 9.89 -11.15
CA PHE A 35 -0.16 10.49 -10.43
C PHE A 35 0.31 11.25 -9.19
N PHE A 36 1.11 10.64 -8.31
CA PHE A 36 1.57 11.27 -7.08
C PHE A 36 2.57 12.40 -7.34
N ASN A 37 3.43 12.29 -8.37
CA ASN A 37 4.28 13.41 -8.80
C ASN A 37 3.47 14.65 -9.17
N GLY A 38 2.30 14.47 -9.79
CA GLY A 38 1.40 15.57 -10.16
C GLY A 38 0.61 16.17 -8.98
N LYS A 39 0.65 15.56 -7.79
CA LYS A 39 -0.14 15.97 -6.61
C LYS A 39 0.71 16.57 -5.49
N ILE A 40 2.03 16.64 -5.61
CA ILE A 40 2.95 16.96 -4.52
C ILE A 40 2.61 18.30 -3.83
N ASP A 41 2.22 19.33 -4.57
CA ASP A 41 1.95 20.67 -4.02
C ASP A 41 0.71 20.73 -3.13
N THR A 42 -0.27 19.87 -3.39
CA THR A 42 -1.56 19.85 -2.67
C THR A 42 -1.72 18.61 -1.80
N TYR A 43 -0.76 17.69 -1.80
CA TYR A 43 -0.89 16.37 -1.18
C TYR A 43 -1.22 16.46 0.32
N ASP A 44 -0.46 17.24 1.07
CA ASP A 44 -0.64 17.35 2.52
C ASP A 44 -1.99 17.98 2.89
N ASP A 45 -2.44 18.98 2.14
CA ASP A 45 -3.72 19.66 2.37
C ASP A 45 -4.90 18.71 2.15
N VAL A 46 -4.88 17.98 1.00
CA VAL A 46 -5.92 17.01 0.65
C VAL A 46 -5.93 15.84 1.65
N HIS A 47 -4.75 15.40 2.10
CA HIS A 47 -4.64 14.23 2.98
C HIS A 47 -4.72 14.56 4.48
N SER A 48 -4.93 15.83 4.85
CA SER A 48 -5.17 16.24 6.25
C SER A 48 -6.38 15.53 6.89
N GLU A 49 -7.42 15.24 6.12
CA GLU A 49 -8.60 14.49 6.59
C GLU A 49 -8.30 13.01 6.92
N TYR A 50 -7.19 12.46 6.40
CA TYR A 50 -6.73 11.09 6.67
C TYR A 50 -5.88 10.98 7.94
N MET A 51 -5.64 12.08 8.64
CA MET A 51 -4.80 12.08 9.87
C MET A 51 -5.33 11.12 10.93
N LYS A 52 -6.64 10.89 11.01
CA LYS A 52 -7.22 9.93 11.98
C LYS A 52 -6.72 8.49 11.77
N THR A 53 -6.52 8.08 10.53
CA THR A 53 -5.99 6.75 10.19
C THR A 53 -4.51 6.66 10.55
N LYS A 54 -3.76 7.73 10.31
CA LYS A 54 -2.33 7.82 10.61
C LYS A 54 -2.05 7.85 12.11
N VAL A 55 -2.86 8.58 12.88
CA VAL A 55 -2.83 8.58 14.35
C VAL A 55 -3.10 7.17 14.89
N LEU A 56 -4.13 6.48 14.37
CA LEU A 56 -4.48 5.13 14.79
C LEU A 56 -3.33 4.13 14.54
N LEU A 57 -2.64 4.24 13.41
CA LEU A 57 -1.47 3.42 13.12
C LEU A 57 -0.37 3.60 14.18
N ALA A 58 0.00 4.85 14.48
CA ALA A 58 1.02 5.15 15.50
C ALA A 58 0.61 4.68 16.91
N GLU A 59 -0.67 4.86 17.29
CA GLU A 59 -1.22 4.36 18.56
C GLU A 59 -1.19 2.83 18.69
N SER A 60 -1.22 2.11 17.55
CA SER A 60 -1.22 0.64 17.49
C SER A 60 0.17 0.02 17.58
N LEU A 61 1.21 0.84 17.53
CA LEU A 61 2.59 0.37 17.59
C LEU A 61 2.98 -0.07 19.01
N ASP A 62 3.74 -1.15 19.11
CA ASP A 62 4.30 -1.60 20.39
C ASP A 62 5.20 -0.52 21.01
N LYS A 63 5.01 -0.23 22.29
CA LYS A 63 5.76 0.81 23.02
C LYS A 63 7.28 0.60 23.04
N SER A 64 7.72 -0.62 22.79
CA SER A 64 9.14 -1.01 22.75
C SER A 64 9.78 -0.88 21.37
N ALA A 65 9.02 -0.56 20.34
CA ALA A 65 9.54 -0.43 18.98
C ALA A 65 10.60 0.67 18.89
N LYS A 66 11.71 0.37 18.21
CA LYS A 66 12.85 1.28 18.01
C LYS A 66 13.28 1.41 16.57
N LYS A 67 13.03 0.40 15.74
CA LYS A 67 13.43 0.37 14.34
C LYS A 67 12.22 0.01 13.48
N ILE A 68 11.78 0.94 12.68
CA ILE A 68 10.54 0.84 11.88
C ILE A 68 10.89 0.95 10.40
N LEU A 69 10.22 0.14 9.58
CA LEU A 69 10.15 0.31 8.13
C LEU A 69 8.77 0.85 7.78
N ASP A 70 8.71 1.94 7.04
CA ASP A 70 7.49 2.55 6.53
C ASP A 70 7.44 2.40 5.02
N LEU A 71 6.42 1.70 4.53
CA LEU A 71 6.23 1.41 3.11
C LEU A 71 5.16 2.32 2.50
N GLY A 72 5.56 3.20 1.58
CA GLY A 72 4.70 4.21 0.98
C GLY A 72 4.53 5.44 1.87
N GLY A 73 5.54 5.77 2.68
CA GLY A 73 5.47 6.88 3.63
C GLY A 73 5.36 8.27 2.99
N GLY A 74 5.52 8.39 1.68
CA GLY A 74 5.26 9.62 0.93
C GLY A 74 5.93 10.86 1.52
N THR A 75 5.12 11.85 1.91
CA THR A 75 5.59 13.10 2.55
C THR A 75 5.80 12.96 4.07
N GLY A 76 5.61 11.77 4.65
CA GLY A 76 5.79 11.49 6.07
C GLY A 76 4.68 12.00 6.97
N LEU A 77 3.43 12.10 6.49
CA LEU A 77 2.30 12.54 7.31
C LEU A 77 2.02 11.60 8.50
N GLU A 78 2.17 10.28 8.31
CA GLU A 78 2.03 9.27 9.39
C GLU A 78 3.12 9.40 10.44
N LEU A 79 4.31 9.87 10.05
CA LEU A 79 5.44 10.03 10.95
C LEU A 79 5.30 11.22 11.90
N ILE A 80 4.44 12.20 11.60
CA ILE A 80 4.22 13.35 12.48
C ILE A 80 3.78 12.87 13.86
N HIS A 81 2.69 12.14 13.95
CA HIS A 81 2.19 11.63 15.22
C HIS A 81 3.04 10.46 15.77
N LEU A 82 3.65 9.68 14.89
CA LEU A 82 4.57 8.62 15.31
C LEU A 82 5.74 9.18 16.12
N PHE A 83 6.39 10.26 15.67
CA PHE A 83 7.50 10.88 16.42
C PHE A 83 7.06 11.61 17.70
N GLU A 84 5.81 12.07 17.78
CA GLU A 84 5.23 12.57 19.04
C GLU A 84 5.17 11.48 20.12
N LEU A 85 4.80 10.24 19.74
CA LEU A 85 4.69 9.10 20.65
C LEU A 85 6.03 8.36 20.87
N PHE A 86 6.90 8.37 19.86
CA PHE A 86 8.16 7.61 19.82
C PHE A 86 9.33 8.49 19.34
N PRO A 87 9.78 9.48 20.13
CA PRO A 87 10.76 10.48 19.70
C PRO A 87 12.15 9.91 19.37
N ASP A 88 12.49 8.72 19.87
CA ASP A 88 13.80 8.08 19.67
C ASP A 88 13.79 6.95 18.63
N VAL A 89 12.68 6.76 17.91
CA VAL A 89 12.57 5.68 16.93
C VAL A 89 13.36 6.01 15.67
N GLN A 90 13.98 5.00 15.07
CA GLN A 90 14.61 5.09 13.76
C GLN A 90 13.63 4.58 12.69
N VAL A 91 13.40 5.37 11.68
CA VAL A 91 12.47 5.02 10.59
C VAL A 91 13.23 4.94 9.28
N THR A 92 13.02 3.86 8.54
CA THR A 92 13.38 3.77 7.13
C THR A 92 12.10 3.89 6.32
N VAL A 93 12.03 4.85 5.40
CA VAL A 93 10.89 5.06 4.50
C VAL A 93 11.27 4.61 3.11
N ILE A 94 10.45 3.76 2.51
CA ILE A 94 10.56 3.40 1.09
C ILE A 94 9.33 3.94 0.37
N ASP A 95 9.55 4.73 -0.68
CA ASP A 95 8.49 5.24 -1.54
C ASP A 95 8.96 5.22 -3.00
N ILE A 96 8.02 5.01 -3.92
CA ILE A 96 8.33 4.97 -5.34
C ILE A 96 8.53 6.38 -5.94
N THR A 97 8.13 7.42 -5.20
CA THR A 97 8.03 8.80 -5.67
C THR A 97 9.10 9.67 -5.03
N GLU A 98 10.14 10.04 -5.79
CA GLU A 98 11.26 10.87 -5.30
C GLU A 98 10.78 12.21 -4.72
N ASN A 99 9.87 12.92 -5.42
CA ASN A 99 9.38 14.23 -4.97
C ASN A 99 8.68 14.17 -3.61
N MET A 100 8.00 13.07 -3.29
CA MET A 100 7.39 12.86 -1.98
C MET A 100 8.46 12.75 -0.89
N LEU A 101 9.51 11.97 -1.15
CA LEU A 101 10.63 11.82 -0.22
C LEU A 101 11.41 13.11 -0.04
N GLU A 102 11.59 13.93 -1.10
CA GLU A 102 12.21 15.26 -0.97
C GLU A 102 11.39 16.17 -0.06
N LYS A 103 10.05 16.11 -0.13
CA LYS A 103 9.19 16.86 0.80
C LYS A 103 9.30 16.32 2.23
N LEU A 104 9.37 15.00 2.41
CA LEU A 104 9.63 14.40 3.73
C LEU A 104 10.92 14.92 4.35
N LYS A 105 11.99 15.06 3.57
CA LYS A 105 13.29 15.59 4.03
C LYS A 105 13.23 17.03 4.57
N THR A 106 12.14 17.75 4.31
CA THR A 106 11.91 19.09 4.87
C THR A 106 11.25 19.09 6.24
N ARG A 107 10.82 17.93 6.77
CA ARG A 107 10.19 17.80 8.09
C ARG A 107 11.21 17.95 9.23
N ASP A 108 10.78 18.44 10.36
CA ASP A 108 11.63 18.67 11.54
C ASP A 108 12.29 17.37 12.05
N PHE A 109 11.64 16.22 11.83
CA PHE A 109 12.14 14.90 12.21
C PHE A 109 12.99 14.20 11.13
N ALA A 110 13.26 14.84 10.01
CA ALA A 110 13.98 14.24 8.87
C ALA A 110 15.34 13.63 9.25
N GLY A 111 16.03 14.17 10.25
CA GLY A 111 17.29 13.62 10.76
C GLY A 111 17.19 12.22 11.40
N LEU A 112 15.97 11.75 11.71
CA LEU A 112 15.69 10.41 12.28
C LEU A 112 15.18 9.43 11.20
N VAL A 113 15.08 9.87 9.95
CA VAL A 113 14.50 9.11 8.84
C VAL A 113 15.55 8.83 7.78
N THR A 114 15.65 7.57 7.39
CA THR A 114 16.39 7.17 6.17
C THR A 114 15.40 6.97 5.03
N THR A 115 15.57 7.65 3.92
CA THR A 115 14.68 7.54 2.75
C THR A 115 15.32 6.72 1.64
N ILE A 116 14.53 5.85 1.00
CA ILE A 116 14.92 5.03 -0.14
C ILE A 116 13.85 5.20 -1.22
N CYS A 117 14.23 5.72 -2.38
CA CYS A 117 13.33 5.81 -3.53
C CYS A 117 13.37 4.50 -4.33
N GLY A 118 12.23 3.84 -4.50
CA GLY A 118 12.16 2.63 -5.32
C GLY A 118 10.92 1.77 -5.13
N ASP A 119 10.81 0.78 -5.99
CA ASP A 119 9.72 -0.20 -5.98
C ASP A 119 9.92 -1.19 -4.82
N PHE A 120 8.85 -1.48 -4.08
CA PHE A 120 8.84 -2.42 -2.95
C PHE A 120 9.28 -3.83 -3.35
N PHE A 121 9.08 -4.24 -4.59
CA PHE A 121 9.50 -5.55 -5.07
C PHE A 121 10.99 -5.62 -5.42
N GLU A 122 11.60 -4.50 -5.78
CA GLU A 122 12.98 -4.41 -6.21
C GLU A 122 13.95 -4.02 -5.07
N VAL A 123 13.55 -3.03 -4.26
CA VAL A 123 14.40 -2.49 -3.18
C VAL A 123 14.55 -3.50 -2.05
N PRO A 124 15.77 -3.85 -1.60
CA PRO A 124 15.96 -4.67 -0.41
C PRO A 124 15.48 -3.93 0.86
N PHE A 125 14.67 -4.57 1.69
CA PHE A 125 14.14 -3.94 2.92
C PHE A 125 15.17 -3.90 4.06
N GLY A 126 16.21 -4.73 4.02
CA GLY A 126 17.07 -4.95 5.16
C GLY A 126 16.49 -5.98 6.12
N ALA A 127 16.81 -5.87 7.42
CA ALA A 127 16.39 -6.85 8.42
C ALA A 127 16.26 -6.22 9.81
N ASP A 128 15.75 -7.03 10.75
CA ASP A 128 15.67 -6.72 12.16
C ASP A 128 14.83 -5.50 12.51
N PHE A 129 13.72 -5.31 11.79
CA PHE A 129 12.72 -4.31 12.15
C PHE A 129 11.82 -4.80 13.28
N ASP A 130 11.52 -3.90 14.22
CA ASP A 130 10.54 -4.14 15.28
C ASP A 130 9.11 -4.06 14.73
N ALA A 131 8.92 -3.18 13.74
CA ALA A 131 7.66 -3.06 13.03
C ALA A 131 7.87 -2.66 11.57
N VAL A 132 6.93 -3.08 10.72
CA VAL A 132 6.69 -2.54 9.39
C VAL A 132 5.31 -1.90 9.39
N ILE A 133 5.24 -0.66 8.95
CA ILE A 133 4.00 0.11 8.87
C ILE A 133 3.70 0.51 7.43
N THR A 134 2.43 0.71 7.13
CA THR A 134 1.99 1.26 5.85
C THR A 134 0.61 1.90 5.99
N THR A 135 0.38 3.01 5.31
CA THR A 135 -0.94 3.64 5.21
C THR A 135 -1.22 4.03 3.76
N SER A 136 -2.41 3.67 3.28
CA SER A 136 -2.89 4.11 1.95
C SER A 136 -1.91 3.81 0.80
N ALA A 137 -1.28 2.63 0.82
CA ALA A 137 -0.34 2.21 -0.21
C ALA A 137 -0.56 0.78 -0.71
N PHE A 138 -1.09 -0.11 0.12
CA PHE A 138 -1.26 -1.53 -0.24
C PHE A 138 -2.45 -1.78 -1.17
N HIS A 139 -3.44 -0.89 -1.20
CA HIS A 139 -4.57 -0.98 -2.12
C HIS A 139 -4.19 -0.83 -3.61
N HIS A 140 -2.93 -0.50 -3.93
CA HIS A 140 -2.44 -0.49 -5.31
C HIS A 140 -2.01 -1.87 -5.83
N PHE A 141 -1.99 -2.90 -4.98
CA PHE A 141 -1.49 -4.24 -5.32
C PHE A 141 -2.60 -5.29 -5.38
N LYS A 142 -2.53 -6.18 -6.38
CA LYS A 142 -3.39 -7.36 -6.47
C LYS A 142 -3.10 -8.31 -5.31
N LYS A 143 -4.04 -9.19 -4.99
CA LYS A 143 -3.93 -10.11 -3.83
C LYS A 143 -2.67 -10.99 -3.86
N ASP A 144 -2.31 -11.53 -5.01
CA ASP A 144 -1.09 -12.34 -5.16
C ASP A 144 0.19 -11.51 -5.01
N GLU A 145 0.19 -10.27 -5.45
CA GLU A 145 1.27 -9.30 -5.25
C GLU A 145 1.40 -8.92 -3.78
N LYS A 146 0.28 -8.64 -3.09
CA LYS A 146 0.26 -8.41 -1.64
C LYS A 146 0.87 -9.59 -0.88
N ILE A 147 0.49 -10.84 -1.21
CA ILE A 147 1.06 -12.03 -0.56
C ILE A 147 2.58 -12.09 -0.74
N ARG A 148 3.11 -11.80 -1.92
CA ARG A 148 4.56 -11.76 -2.17
C ARG A 148 5.25 -10.66 -1.34
N LEU A 149 4.64 -9.47 -1.30
CA LEU A 149 5.16 -8.34 -0.54
C LEU A 149 5.10 -8.61 0.97
N LEU A 150 4.01 -9.18 1.46
CA LEU A 150 3.85 -9.58 2.86
C LEU A 150 4.87 -10.63 3.31
N LYS A 151 5.26 -11.58 2.44
CA LYS A 151 6.37 -12.50 2.72
C LYS A 151 7.70 -11.77 2.87
N LYS A 152 7.98 -10.81 1.99
CA LYS A 152 9.18 -9.97 2.08
C LYS A 152 9.20 -9.13 3.36
N ILE A 153 8.04 -8.64 3.80
CA ILE A 153 7.87 -7.95 5.08
C ILE A 153 8.14 -8.91 6.24
N LEU A 154 7.56 -10.11 6.20
CA LEU A 154 7.78 -11.11 7.24
C LEU A 154 9.27 -11.43 7.39
N ASP A 155 10.01 -11.55 6.28
CA ASP A 155 11.44 -11.85 6.29
C ASP A 155 12.27 -10.75 6.96
N CYS A 156 11.91 -9.48 6.81
CA CYS A 156 12.64 -8.35 7.37
C CYS A 156 12.30 -8.04 8.84
N LEU A 157 11.20 -8.57 9.36
CA LEU A 157 10.80 -8.40 10.75
C LEU A 157 11.61 -9.30 11.72
N LYS A 158 11.83 -8.84 12.94
CA LYS A 158 12.24 -9.68 14.08
C LYS A 158 11.14 -10.68 14.43
N ASN A 159 11.48 -11.78 15.10
CA ASN A 159 10.49 -12.67 15.70
C ASN A 159 9.62 -11.87 16.69
N GLY A 160 8.31 -12.02 16.61
CA GLY A 160 7.34 -11.21 17.36
C GLY A 160 7.12 -9.79 16.83
N GLY A 161 7.87 -9.36 15.81
CA GLY A 161 7.72 -8.04 15.20
C GLY A 161 6.34 -7.84 14.57
N GLN A 162 5.88 -6.59 14.50
CA GLN A 162 4.56 -6.22 14.02
C GLN A 162 4.56 -5.82 12.53
N PHE A 163 3.50 -6.20 11.83
CA PHE A 163 3.06 -5.51 10.62
C PHE A 163 1.76 -4.77 10.92
N ILE A 164 1.69 -3.49 10.57
CA ILE A 164 0.50 -2.64 10.78
C ILE A 164 0.16 -1.97 9.46
N ASN A 165 -1.03 -2.27 8.94
CA ASN A 165 -1.58 -1.65 7.74
C ASN A 165 -2.88 -0.94 8.07
N CYS A 166 -2.98 0.36 7.75
CA CYS A 166 -4.24 1.09 7.81
C CYS A 166 -4.58 1.60 6.42
N ASP A 167 -5.51 0.94 5.74
CA ASP A 167 -5.68 1.12 4.30
C ASP A 167 -7.13 1.02 3.84
N LEU A 168 -7.36 1.45 2.60
CA LEU A 168 -8.62 1.31 1.90
C LEU A 168 -9.00 -0.16 1.78
N ILE A 169 -10.26 -0.47 2.05
CA ILE A 169 -10.86 -1.80 1.88
C ILE A 169 -12.08 -1.72 0.98
N ALA A 170 -12.33 -2.80 0.23
CA ALA A 170 -13.62 -3.02 -0.41
C ALA A 170 -14.63 -3.48 0.65
N LEU A 171 -15.84 -2.92 0.63
CA LEU A 171 -16.88 -3.26 1.61
C LEU A 171 -17.58 -4.57 1.28
N THR A 172 -17.57 -4.96 0.01
CA THR A 172 -18.18 -6.21 -0.46
C THR A 172 -17.29 -6.91 -1.50
N PRO A 173 -17.47 -8.24 -1.68
CA PRO A 173 -16.77 -8.98 -2.74
C PRO A 173 -17.11 -8.46 -4.16
N GLU A 174 -18.33 -7.95 -4.36
CA GLU A 174 -18.75 -7.37 -5.62
C GLU A 174 -17.96 -6.09 -5.92
N GLU A 175 -17.80 -5.19 -4.94
CA GLU A 175 -16.97 -3.98 -5.06
C GLU A 175 -15.51 -4.31 -5.39
N GLU A 176 -14.92 -5.30 -4.69
CA GLU A 176 -13.56 -5.78 -4.98
C GLU A 176 -13.44 -6.26 -6.43
N ALA A 177 -14.43 -7.04 -6.91
CA ALA A 177 -14.43 -7.54 -8.28
C ALA A 177 -14.61 -6.43 -9.32
N GLU A 178 -15.48 -5.46 -9.07
CA GLU A 178 -15.73 -4.31 -9.96
C GLU A 178 -14.47 -3.46 -10.13
N GLN A 179 -13.73 -3.20 -9.06
CA GLN A 179 -12.47 -2.43 -9.11
C GLN A 179 -11.37 -3.16 -9.89
N LEU A 180 -11.29 -4.48 -9.78
CA LEU A 180 -10.39 -5.28 -10.62
C LEU A 180 -10.76 -5.18 -12.10
N VAL A 181 -12.05 -5.23 -12.42
CA VAL A 181 -12.55 -5.06 -13.81
C VAL A 181 -12.26 -3.63 -14.30
N GLU A 182 -12.44 -2.61 -13.46
CA GLU A 182 -12.10 -1.22 -13.81
C GLU A 182 -10.60 -1.08 -14.12
N LEU A 183 -9.72 -1.65 -13.28
CA LEU A 183 -8.28 -1.67 -13.53
C LEU A 183 -7.95 -2.30 -14.89
N GLU A 184 -8.56 -3.44 -15.19
CA GLU A 184 -8.30 -4.18 -16.43
C GLU A 184 -8.79 -3.44 -17.69
N ASN A 185 -9.82 -2.62 -17.56
CA ASN A 185 -10.40 -1.83 -18.65
C ASN A 185 -9.88 -0.37 -18.72
N ASN A 186 -9.04 0.04 -17.78
CA ASN A 186 -8.55 1.42 -17.72
C ASN A 186 -7.57 1.71 -18.85
N THR A 187 -7.98 2.54 -19.79
CA THR A 187 -7.17 3.06 -20.91
C THR A 187 -6.66 4.48 -20.69
N ASP A 188 -7.03 5.11 -19.57
CA ASP A 188 -6.60 6.45 -19.21
C ASP A 188 -5.23 6.38 -18.50
N ASP A 189 -4.20 6.88 -19.17
CA ASP A 189 -2.83 6.87 -18.63
C ASP A 189 -2.61 7.89 -17.51
N THR A 190 -3.56 8.78 -17.27
CA THR A 190 -3.49 9.77 -16.18
C THR A 190 -4.19 9.30 -14.91
N LYS A 191 -4.95 8.21 -14.98
CA LYS A 191 -5.72 7.67 -13.86
C LYS A 191 -5.05 6.40 -13.34
N HIS A 192 -4.73 6.38 -12.05
CA HIS A 192 -4.48 5.13 -11.35
C HIS A 192 -5.79 4.59 -10.77
N ILE A 193 -5.87 3.29 -10.61
CA ILE A 193 -7.04 2.61 -10.07
C ILE A 193 -6.65 1.91 -8.78
N ASP A 194 -7.42 2.19 -7.73
CA ASP A 194 -7.31 1.50 -6.46
C ASP A 194 -7.97 0.12 -6.57
N ILE A 195 -7.33 -0.89 -6.00
CA ILE A 195 -7.80 -2.27 -6.00
C ILE A 195 -7.77 -2.84 -4.58
N PRO A 196 -8.49 -2.22 -3.63
CA PRO A 196 -8.54 -2.71 -2.28
C PRO A 196 -9.17 -4.11 -2.23
N LEU A 197 -8.74 -4.90 -1.28
CA LEU A 197 -9.37 -6.17 -0.95
C LEU A 197 -10.45 -5.98 0.11
N THR A 198 -11.37 -6.93 0.20
CA THR A 198 -12.24 -7.03 1.38
C THR A 198 -11.44 -7.36 2.63
N THR A 199 -11.99 -7.09 3.82
CA THR A 199 -11.36 -7.43 5.10
C THR A 199 -10.97 -8.92 5.16
N GLU A 200 -11.84 -9.81 4.68
CA GLU A 200 -11.60 -11.25 4.64
C GLU A 200 -10.42 -11.60 3.73
N ASN A 201 -10.33 -10.95 2.59
CA ASN A 201 -9.24 -11.17 1.62
C ASN A 201 -7.91 -10.58 2.08
N GLU A 202 -7.90 -9.47 2.83
CA GLU A 202 -6.70 -8.94 3.49
C GLU A 202 -6.19 -9.91 4.57
N ILE A 203 -7.07 -10.45 5.41
CA ILE A 203 -6.73 -11.46 6.43
C ILE A 203 -6.17 -12.74 5.76
N ASP A 204 -6.84 -13.25 4.73
CA ASP A 204 -6.37 -14.43 3.98
C ASP A 204 -4.98 -14.20 3.35
N ALA A 205 -4.71 -12.99 2.86
CA ALA A 205 -3.39 -12.65 2.32
C ALA A 205 -2.30 -12.65 3.41
N LEU A 206 -2.59 -12.13 4.60
CA LEU A 206 -1.70 -12.16 5.78
C LEU A 206 -1.42 -13.60 6.24
N GLU A 207 -2.46 -14.43 6.34
CA GLU A 207 -2.33 -15.85 6.72
C GLU A 207 -1.48 -16.62 5.71
N LYS A 208 -1.72 -16.44 4.41
CA LYS A 208 -0.95 -17.07 3.32
C LYS A 208 0.50 -16.60 3.25
N ALA A 209 0.79 -15.41 3.74
CA ALA A 209 2.15 -14.92 3.86
C ALA A 209 2.89 -15.53 5.07
N GLY A 210 2.17 -16.05 6.07
CA GLY A 210 2.74 -16.71 7.25
C GLY A 210 2.67 -15.85 8.53
N PHE A 211 1.91 -14.76 8.53
CA PHE A 211 1.66 -13.98 9.73
C PHE A 211 0.75 -14.71 10.71
N VAL A 212 0.91 -14.40 11.98
CA VAL A 212 0.11 -14.93 13.09
C VAL A 212 -0.50 -13.79 13.92
N GLN A 213 -1.40 -14.11 14.83
CA GLN A 213 -2.05 -13.13 15.71
C GLN A 213 -2.65 -11.95 14.94
N ILE A 214 -3.34 -12.26 13.86
CA ILE A 214 -3.94 -11.26 12.98
C ILE A 214 -5.20 -10.71 13.63
N THR A 215 -5.28 -9.39 13.70
CA THR A 215 -6.48 -8.65 14.15
C THR A 215 -6.86 -7.61 13.11
N SER A 216 -8.15 -7.33 13.01
CA SER A 216 -8.67 -6.25 12.16
C SER A 216 -9.68 -5.40 12.91
N SER A 217 -9.75 -4.13 12.58
CA SER A 217 -10.73 -3.17 13.11
C SER A 217 -10.97 -2.04 12.13
N ASN A 218 -11.92 -1.15 12.45
CA ASN A 218 -12.19 0.04 11.65
C ASN A 218 -11.01 1.02 11.69
N GLY A 219 -10.59 1.51 10.53
CA GLY A 219 -9.46 2.45 10.33
C GLY A 219 -9.78 3.91 10.67
N ARG A 220 -10.87 4.20 11.38
CA ARG A 220 -11.37 5.55 11.74
C ARG A 220 -11.75 6.43 10.55
N LYS A 221 -11.89 5.84 9.37
CA LYS A 221 -12.43 6.46 8.17
C LYS A 221 -13.33 5.44 7.47
N GLU A 222 -14.36 5.92 6.77
CA GLU A 222 -15.20 5.09 5.92
C GLU A 222 -14.33 4.34 4.89
N ASN A 223 -14.61 3.07 4.69
CA ASN A 223 -13.87 2.18 3.80
C ASN A 223 -12.37 2.01 4.14
N TYR A 224 -11.98 2.22 5.39
CA TYR A 224 -10.63 1.94 5.86
C TYR A 224 -10.63 0.84 6.92
N GLY A 225 -9.73 -0.13 6.74
CA GLY A 225 -9.44 -1.17 7.72
C GLY A 225 -8.08 -0.95 8.38
N LEU A 226 -7.98 -1.26 9.66
CA LEU A 226 -6.71 -1.41 10.37
C LEU A 226 -6.44 -2.90 10.54
N PHE A 227 -5.27 -3.35 10.09
CA PHE A 227 -4.80 -4.72 10.22
C PHE A 227 -3.50 -4.74 11.01
N ILE A 228 -3.43 -5.57 12.04
CA ILE A 228 -2.23 -5.79 12.84
C ILE A 228 -1.92 -7.27 12.84
N ALA A 229 -0.71 -7.64 12.48
CA ALA A 229 -0.27 -9.02 12.42
C ALA A 229 1.16 -9.16 12.98
N ARG A 230 1.58 -10.37 13.37
CA ARG A 230 2.91 -10.60 13.92
C ARG A 230 3.66 -11.69 13.18
N LYS A 231 4.98 -11.56 13.17
CA LYS A 231 5.87 -12.65 12.84
C LYS A 231 5.93 -13.64 14.00
N GLY A 232 5.71 -14.94 13.73
CA GLY A 232 5.85 -16.01 14.72
C GLY A 232 7.28 -16.24 15.18
#